data_49d526d88e3485e325b287e979f95855
#
_entry.id   49d526d88e3485e325b287e979f95855
#
_cell.length_a   1.000
_cell.length_b   1.000
_cell.length_c   1.000
_cell.angle_alpha   90.00
_cell.angle_beta   90.00
_cell.angle_gamma   90.00
#
_symmetry.space_group_name_H-M   'P 1'
#
loop_
_entity.id
_entity.type
_entity.pdbx_description
1 polymer ?
#
loop_
_entity_poly.entity_id
_entity_poly.type
_entity_poly.pdbx_seq_one_letter_code
_entity_poly.pdbx_strand_id
1 'polypeptide(L)'
;MLIPPVLRTWAPKGRTPVLRHSYRRERLSVIGGLTMSPVRQRLGLYFQIYPWNVTAVEIVQYFAELLRHLRGPVIVLLDGGSIHRDRKVVAFCRSHRRLHLERFPAYAPELNPEEYVWTQTKRAVSNTCPENRDELLDLVLDALCDVQQSQSLLGACLAQAAKHGLIWND
;
A
#
# COMPACT_ATOMS: atom_id res chain seq x y z
N MET A 1 -7.41 2.36 -4.78
CA MET A 1 -8.63 3.10 -4.36
C MET A 1 -9.22 2.41 -3.15
N LEU A 2 -9.34 3.13 -2.02
CA LEU A 2 -9.86 2.60 -0.77
C LEU A 2 -11.31 3.05 -0.56
N ILE A 3 -12.20 2.08 -0.43
CA ILE A 3 -13.58 2.25 0.03
C ILE A 3 -13.73 1.23 1.15
N PRO A 4 -14.26 1.61 2.34
CA PRO A 4 -14.45 0.66 3.42
C PRO A 4 -15.29 -0.53 2.95
N PRO A 5 -14.80 -1.77 3.04
CA PRO A 5 -15.59 -2.93 2.69
C PRO A 5 -16.58 -3.27 3.79
N VAL A 6 -17.70 -3.84 3.41
CA VAL A 6 -18.64 -4.46 4.37
C VAL A 6 -18.22 -5.91 4.55
N LEU A 7 -17.79 -6.25 5.75
CA LEU A 7 -17.43 -7.62 6.13
C LEU A 7 -18.53 -8.23 6.99
N ARG A 8 -18.72 -9.54 6.84
CA ARG A 8 -19.62 -10.30 7.74
C ARG A 8 -19.05 -10.26 9.15
N THR A 9 -19.90 -10.02 10.14
CA THR A 9 -19.55 -10.05 11.55
C THR A 9 -20.46 -11.00 12.31
N TRP A 10 -20.02 -11.43 13.49
CA TRP A 10 -20.81 -12.26 14.37
C TRP A 10 -21.76 -11.39 15.18
N ALA A 11 -23.00 -11.87 15.35
CA ALA A 11 -23.99 -11.25 16.21
C ALA A 11 -24.80 -12.31 16.93
N PRO A 12 -25.41 -12.01 18.08
CA PRO A 12 -26.32 -12.91 18.74
C PRO A 12 -27.49 -13.28 17.80
N LYS A 13 -27.98 -14.51 17.89
CA LYS A 13 -29.12 -14.99 17.09
C LYS A 13 -30.30 -14.04 17.23
N GLY A 14 -30.86 -13.60 16.10
CA GLY A 14 -31.96 -12.65 16.05
C GLY A 14 -31.58 -11.16 16.17
N ARG A 15 -30.30 -10.81 16.29
CA ARG A 15 -29.82 -9.42 16.36
C ARG A 15 -28.87 -9.14 15.22
N THR A 16 -29.39 -9.04 14.00
CA THR A 16 -28.56 -8.68 12.83
C THR A 16 -28.05 -7.25 13.00
N PRO A 17 -26.70 -7.02 12.91
CA PRO A 17 -26.15 -5.69 12.95
C PRO A 17 -26.66 -4.86 11.78
N VAL A 18 -27.14 -3.66 12.04
CA VAL A 18 -27.53 -2.70 11.02
C VAL A 18 -26.40 -1.72 10.84
N LEU A 19 -25.70 -1.80 9.70
CA LEU A 19 -24.70 -0.81 9.32
C LEU A 19 -25.41 0.31 8.56
N ARG A 20 -25.28 1.53 9.05
CA ARG A 20 -25.70 2.72 8.31
C ARG A 20 -24.61 3.00 7.26
N HIS A 21 -24.97 2.97 6.00
CA HIS A 21 -24.04 3.26 4.91
C HIS A 21 -24.28 4.70 4.42
N SER A 22 -23.21 5.49 4.39
CA SER A 22 -23.24 6.76 3.66
C SER A 22 -23.22 6.46 2.16
N TYR A 23 -24.19 6.98 1.40
CA TYR A 23 -24.22 6.86 -0.06
C TYR A 23 -23.14 7.71 -0.77
N ARG A 24 -22.45 8.57 -0.04
CA ARG A 24 -21.29 9.32 -0.58
C ARG A 24 -20.13 8.35 -0.72
N ARG A 25 -19.77 8.03 -1.96
CA ARG A 25 -18.61 7.20 -2.30
C ARG A 25 -17.36 8.06 -2.23
N GLU A 26 -16.95 8.43 -1.04
CA GLU A 26 -15.66 9.07 -0.85
C GLU A 26 -14.54 8.09 -1.21
N ARG A 27 -13.52 8.61 -1.87
CA ARG A 27 -12.42 7.79 -2.41
C ARG A 27 -11.09 8.41 -2.05
N LEU A 28 -10.16 7.57 -1.64
CA LEU A 28 -8.78 7.93 -1.46
C LEU A 28 -7.90 7.06 -2.36
N SER A 29 -6.86 7.65 -2.91
CA SER A 29 -5.79 6.93 -3.57
C SER A 29 -4.60 6.87 -2.63
N VAL A 30 -3.97 5.71 -2.54
CA VAL A 30 -2.78 5.53 -1.70
C VAL A 30 -1.67 4.95 -2.59
N ILE A 31 -0.49 5.54 -2.47
CA ILE A 31 0.75 4.95 -2.96
C ILE A 31 1.46 4.41 -1.74
N GLY A 32 1.91 3.17 -1.79
CA GLY A 32 2.67 2.55 -0.73
C GLY A 32 3.85 1.76 -1.27
N GLY A 33 4.79 1.46 -0.39
CA GLY A 33 5.93 0.62 -0.67
C GLY A 33 6.48 0.02 0.61
N LEU A 34 6.41 -1.31 0.70
CA LEU A 34 7.08 -2.05 1.74
C LEU A 34 8.57 -2.11 1.41
N THR A 35 9.41 -1.69 2.34
CA THR A 35 10.86 -1.65 2.18
C THR A 35 11.54 -2.64 3.09
N MET A 36 12.64 -3.20 2.62
CA MET A 36 13.53 -4.06 3.40
C MET A 36 14.96 -3.55 3.31
N SER A 37 15.61 -3.37 4.46
CA SER A 37 17.02 -3.04 4.50
C SER A 37 17.85 -4.33 4.35
N PRO A 38 18.72 -4.45 3.33
CA PRO A 38 19.51 -5.66 3.13
C PRO A 38 20.52 -5.92 4.26
N VAL A 39 20.96 -4.86 4.96
CA VAL A 39 21.97 -4.97 6.03
C VAL A 39 21.34 -5.21 7.39
N ARG A 40 20.20 -4.58 7.67
CA ARG A 40 19.56 -4.61 9.00
C ARG A 40 18.35 -5.52 9.05
N GLN A 41 17.95 -6.10 7.94
CA GLN A 41 16.71 -6.88 7.77
C GLN A 41 15.46 -6.20 8.37
N ARG A 42 15.53 -4.87 8.51
CA ARG A 42 14.45 -4.06 9.06
C ARG A 42 13.47 -3.72 7.95
N LEU A 43 12.21 -3.99 8.21
CA LEU A 43 11.11 -3.62 7.34
C LEU A 43 10.63 -2.20 7.63
N GLY A 44 10.18 -1.52 6.61
CA GLY A 44 9.52 -0.22 6.70
C GLY A 44 8.37 -0.15 5.72
N LEU A 45 7.44 0.74 5.97
CA LEU A 45 6.36 1.08 5.06
C LEU A 45 6.41 2.58 4.80
N TYR A 46 6.51 2.96 3.55
CA TYR A 46 6.38 4.35 3.10
C TYR A 46 5.09 4.49 2.32
N PHE A 47 4.29 5.50 2.65
CA PHE A 47 3.03 5.71 1.95
C PHE A 47 2.69 7.20 1.82
N GLN A 48 1.87 7.51 0.81
CA GLN A 48 1.26 8.82 0.60
C GLN A 48 -0.21 8.64 0.24
N ILE A 49 -1.07 9.49 0.78
CA ILE A 49 -2.52 9.43 0.58
C ILE A 49 -2.96 10.66 -0.19
N TYR A 50 -3.81 10.47 -1.19
CA TYR A 50 -4.31 11.52 -2.06
C TYR A 50 -5.84 11.50 -2.13
N PRO A 51 -6.51 12.66 -2.04
CA PRO A 51 -7.96 12.78 -2.24
C PRO A 51 -8.37 12.79 -3.72
N TRP A 52 -7.41 12.55 -4.62
CA TRP A 52 -7.62 12.45 -6.08
C TRP A 52 -6.96 11.20 -6.66
N ASN A 53 -7.19 10.97 -7.94
CA ASN A 53 -6.55 9.84 -8.62
C ASN A 53 -5.05 10.10 -8.79
N VAL A 54 -4.25 9.12 -8.45
CA VAL A 54 -2.80 9.14 -8.64
C VAL A 54 -2.46 9.13 -10.13
N THR A 55 -1.55 10.00 -10.52
CA THR A 55 -0.97 10.09 -11.86
C THR A 55 0.55 9.85 -11.81
N ALA A 56 1.20 9.90 -12.96
CA ALA A 56 2.65 9.80 -13.05
C ALA A 56 3.38 10.89 -12.25
N VAL A 57 2.73 12.03 -11.99
CA VAL A 57 3.32 13.12 -11.19
C VAL A 57 3.49 12.70 -9.74
N GLU A 58 2.44 12.14 -9.15
CA GLU A 58 2.47 11.66 -7.77
C GLU A 58 3.45 10.48 -7.60
N ILE A 59 3.55 9.60 -8.59
CA ILE A 59 4.56 8.51 -8.59
C ILE A 59 5.98 9.08 -8.57
N VAL A 60 6.27 10.10 -9.38
CA VAL A 60 7.59 10.75 -9.39
C VAL A 60 7.86 11.45 -8.05
N GLN A 61 6.88 12.13 -7.48
CA GLN A 61 7.01 12.77 -6.16
C GLN A 61 7.28 11.73 -5.08
N TYR A 62 6.54 10.62 -5.09
CA TYR A 62 6.74 9.51 -4.16
C TYR A 62 8.17 8.93 -4.25
N PHE A 63 8.68 8.70 -5.46
CA PHE A 63 10.06 8.22 -5.64
C PHE A 63 11.09 9.25 -5.19
N ALA A 64 10.86 10.53 -5.41
CA ALA A 64 11.74 11.58 -4.94
C ALA A 64 11.82 11.60 -3.41
N GLU A 65 10.69 11.50 -2.72
CA GLU A 65 10.64 11.41 -1.26
C GLU A 65 11.29 10.12 -0.75
N LEU A 66 11.01 8.98 -1.39
CA LEU A 66 11.62 7.72 -1.04
C LEU A 66 13.16 7.79 -1.10
N LEU A 67 13.70 8.41 -2.16
CA LEU A 67 15.14 8.60 -2.33
C LEU A 67 15.76 9.58 -1.32
N ARG A 68 14.99 10.45 -0.71
CA ARG A 68 15.46 11.32 0.40
C ARG A 68 15.62 10.53 1.70
N HIS A 69 14.72 9.59 1.97
CA HIS A 69 14.72 8.80 3.19
C HIS A 69 15.65 7.59 3.12
N LEU A 70 15.75 6.96 1.95
CA LEU A 70 16.58 5.79 1.76
C LEU A 70 17.97 6.20 1.24
N ARG A 71 19.01 5.64 1.84
CA ARG A 71 20.41 5.85 1.43
C ARG A 71 20.89 4.67 0.59
N GLY A 72 21.81 4.94 -0.35
CA GLY A 72 22.36 3.91 -1.23
C GLY A 72 21.46 3.55 -2.42
N PRO A 73 21.77 2.47 -3.14
CA PRO A 73 20.94 1.96 -4.23
C PRO A 73 19.58 1.49 -3.72
N VAL A 74 18.54 1.76 -4.51
CA VAL A 74 17.15 1.37 -4.20
C VAL A 74 16.62 0.57 -5.39
N ILE A 75 16.24 -0.67 -5.15
CA ILE A 75 15.55 -1.52 -6.13
C ILE A 75 14.07 -1.48 -5.76
N VAL A 76 13.24 -1.06 -6.69
CA VAL A 76 11.78 -1.02 -6.53
C VAL A 76 11.15 -2.08 -7.42
N LEU A 77 10.45 -3.00 -6.81
CA LEU A 77 9.61 -3.97 -7.50
C LEU A 77 8.23 -3.34 -7.71
N LEU A 78 7.80 -3.25 -8.95
CA LEU A 78 6.55 -2.62 -9.35
C LEU A 78 5.54 -3.67 -9.85
N ASP A 79 4.27 -3.39 -9.60
CA ASP A 79 3.20 -4.10 -10.26
C ASP A 79 3.15 -3.78 -11.78
N GLY A 80 2.27 -4.47 -12.51
CA GLY A 80 2.10 -4.29 -13.94
C GLY A 80 1.37 -3.01 -14.37
N GLY A 81 1.11 -2.07 -13.46
CA GLY A 81 0.35 -0.86 -13.71
C GLY A 81 0.89 -0.02 -14.86
N SER A 82 0.00 0.46 -15.73
CA SER A 82 0.38 1.28 -16.90
C SER A 82 1.03 2.61 -16.51
N ILE A 83 0.70 3.13 -15.35
CA ILE A 83 1.22 4.38 -14.80
C ILE A 83 2.75 4.36 -14.65
N HIS A 84 3.33 3.19 -14.34
CA HIS A 84 4.78 3.01 -14.19
C HIS A 84 5.55 3.06 -15.52
N ARG A 85 4.82 3.03 -16.66
CA ARG A 85 5.38 3.17 -18.02
C ARG A 85 5.30 4.59 -18.56
N ASP A 86 4.72 5.52 -17.80
CA ASP A 86 4.62 6.91 -18.20
C ASP A 86 6.02 7.52 -18.43
N ARG A 87 6.10 8.40 -19.44
CA ARG A 87 7.37 9.06 -19.83
C ARG A 87 8.02 9.82 -18.67
N LYS A 88 7.23 10.43 -17.79
CA LYS A 88 7.73 11.18 -16.63
C LYS A 88 8.41 10.26 -15.63
N VAL A 89 7.81 9.10 -15.34
CA VAL A 89 8.38 8.09 -14.44
C VAL A 89 9.68 7.55 -15.03
N VAL A 90 9.67 7.16 -16.31
CA VAL A 90 10.85 6.65 -17.00
C VAL A 90 11.98 7.69 -17.04
N ALA A 91 11.66 8.96 -17.34
CA ALA A 91 12.65 10.05 -17.35
C ALA A 91 13.25 10.28 -15.96
N PHE A 92 12.41 10.29 -14.92
CA PHE A 92 12.88 10.42 -13.54
C PHE A 92 13.85 9.30 -13.16
N CYS A 93 13.50 8.04 -13.47
CA CYS A 93 14.37 6.90 -13.16
C CYS A 93 15.72 6.97 -13.89
N ARG A 94 15.70 7.38 -15.16
CA ARG A 94 16.96 7.56 -15.94
C ARG A 94 17.87 8.64 -15.35
N SER A 95 17.32 9.68 -14.73
CA SER A 95 18.09 10.75 -14.10
C SER A 95 18.60 10.41 -12.70
N HIS A 96 18.07 9.32 -12.08
CA HIS A 96 18.41 8.92 -10.71
C HIS A 96 19.08 7.54 -10.69
N ARG A 97 20.41 7.51 -10.89
CA ARG A 97 21.21 6.26 -11.02
C ARG A 97 21.10 5.27 -9.88
N ARG A 98 20.71 5.72 -8.69
CA ARG A 98 20.49 4.81 -7.54
C ARG A 98 19.10 4.17 -7.49
N LEU A 99 18.18 4.56 -8.37
CA LEU A 99 16.83 3.99 -8.45
C LEU A 99 16.79 2.98 -9.59
N HIS A 100 16.56 1.72 -9.25
CA HIS A 100 16.41 0.62 -10.20
C HIS A 100 14.98 0.11 -10.12
N LEU A 101 14.30 0.03 -11.27
CA LEU A 101 12.93 -0.47 -11.36
C LEU A 101 12.94 -1.88 -11.95
N GLU A 102 12.36 -2.79 -11.21
CA GLU A 102 12.06 -4.16 -11.63
C GLU A 102 10.56 -4.40 -11.58
N ARG A 103 10.08 -5.43 -12.21
CA ARG A 103 8.64 -5.72 -12.28
C ARG A 103 8.35 -7.10 -11.76
N PHE A 104 7.26 -7.19 -11.00
CA PHE A 104 6.67 -8.49 -10.73
C PHE A 104 6.21 -9.16 -12.03
N PRO A 105 6.17 -10.51 -12.07
CA PRO A 105 5.53 -11.23 -13.16
C PRO A 105 4.10 -10.72 -13.40
N ALA A 106 3.67 -10.76 -14.65
CA ALA A 106 2.31 -10.36 -14.99
C ALA A 106 1.29 -11.29 -14.31
N TYR A 107 0.18 -10.70 -13.84
CA TYR A 107 -0.91 -11.45 -13.20
C TYR A 107 -0.52 -12.22 -11.92
N ALA A 108 0.47 -11.76 -11.19
CA ALA A 108 0.93 -12.37 -9.95
C ALA A 108 0.83 -11.39 -8.75
N PRO A 109 -0.37 -10.90 -8.37
CA PRO A 109 -0.53 -9.98 -7.24
C PRO A 109 -0.15 -10.63 -5.91
N GLU A 110 -0.21 -11.96 -5.81
CA GLU A 110 0.20 -12.73 -4.64
C GLU A 110 1.69 -12.61 -4.31
N LEU A 111 2.52 -12.25 -5.29
CA LEU A 111 3.94 -11.97 -5.09
C LEU A 111 4.20 -10.56 -4.53
N ASN A 112 3.20 -9.67 -4.60
CA ASN A 112 3.36 -8.31 -4.11
C ASN A 112 2.98 -8.21 -2.63
N PRO A 113 3.95 -8.03 -1.70
CA PRO A 113 3.64 -7.95 -0.27
C PRO A 113 2.77 -6.74 0.08
N GLU A 114 2.74 -5.70 -0.76
CA GLU A 114 1.90 -4.52 -0.59
C GLU A 114 0.39 -4.85 -0.67
N GLU A 115 0.00 -5.87 -1.43
CA GLU A 115 -1.41 -6.32 -1.46
C GLU A 115 -1.89 -6.82 -0.10
N TYR A 116 -0.99 -7.38 0.69
CA TYR A 116 -1.30 -7.81 2.06
C TYR A 116 -1.39 -6.62 3.02
N VAL A 117 -0.59 -5.57 2.82
CA VAL A 117 -0.73 -4.29 3.54
C VAL A 117 -2.12 -3.69 3.27
N TRP A 118 -2.53 -3.64 1.99
CA TRP A 118 -3.88 -3.18 1.62
C TRP A 118 -4.98 -4.03 2.23
N THR A 119 -4.77 -5.34 2.34
CA THR A 119 -5.73 -6.24 2.99
C THR A 119 -5.87 -5.93 4.48
N GLN A 120 -4.77 -5.69 5.19
CA GLN A 120 -4.80 -5.30 6.61
C GLN A 120 -5.49 -3.93 6.78
N THR A 121 -5.11 -2.94 5.99
CA THR A 121 -5.71 -1.61 6.02
C THR A 121 -7.22 -1.68 5.75
N LYS A 122 -7.66 -2.41 4.71
CA LYS A 122 -9.08 -2.60 4.40
C LYS A 122 -9.84 -3.29 5.53
N ARG A 123 -9.23 -4.25 6.22
CA ARG A 123 -9.83 -4.91 7.38
C ARG A 123 -10.02 -3.95 8.55
N ALA A 124 -9.01 -3.11 8.83
CA ALA A 124 -9.09 -2.14 9.92
C ALA A 124 -10.22 -1.12 9.71
N VAL A 125 -10.41 -0.66 8.46
CA VAL A 125 -11.48 0.28 8.12
C VAL A 125 -12.80 -0.40 7.73
N SER A 126 -12.89 -1.73 7.78
CA SER A 126 -14.11 -2.44 7.43
C SER A 126 -15.23 -2.17 8.43
N ASN A 127 -16.47 -2.15 7.93
CA ASN A 127 -17.67 -1.85 8.73
C ASN A 127 -17.66 -0.45 9.39
N THR A 128 -16.72 0.42 9.07
CA THR A 128 -16.79 1.83 9.43
C THR A 128 -17.70 2.58 8.45
N CYS A 129 -18.30 3.64 8.90
CA CYS A 129 -19.22 4.46 8.09
C CYS A 129 -18.77 5.92 8.15
N PRO A 130 -17.63 6.29 7.54
CA PRO A 130 -17.16 7.67 7.55
C PRO A 130 -18.20 8.58 6.89
N GLU A 131 -18.50 9.69 7.55
CA GLU A 131 -19.49 10.67 7.09
C GLU A 131 -18.95 11.54 5.95
N ASN A 132 -17.63 11.71 5.93
CA ASN A 132 -16.93 12.55 4.95
C ASN A 132 -15.55 11.98 4.62
N ARG A 133 -14.85 12.66 3.70
CA ARG A 133 -13.52 12.25 3.23
C ARG A 133 -12.45 12.41 4.32
N ASP A 134 -12.56 13.40 5.16
CA ASP A 134 -11.54 13.68 6.19
C ASP A 134 -11.57 12.56 7.25
N GLU A 135 -12.76 12.14 7.66
CA GLU A 135 -12.93 10.99 8.55
C GLU A 135 -12.42 9.68 7.92
N LEU A 136 -12.67 9.47 6.61
CA LEU A 136 -12.09 8.34 5.90
C LEU A 136 -10.56 8.43 5.84
N LEU A 137 -10.01 9.64 5.66
CA LEU A 137 -8.57 9.87 5.64
C LEU A 137 -7.95 9.51 6.99
N ASP A 138 -8.53 9.97 8.10
CA ASP A 138 -8.04 9.67 9.44
C ASP A 138 -8.05 8.16 9.71
N LEU A 139 -9.15 7.47 9.39
CA LEU A 139 -9.26 6.01 9.55
C LEU A 139 -8.20 5.25 8.75
N VAL A 140 -7.95 5.67 7.50
CA VAL A 140 -6.95 5.05 6.63
C VAL A 140 -5.54 5.35 7.11
N LEU A 141 -5.29 6.59 7.55
CA LEU A 141 -4.00 7.02 8.09
C LEU A 141 -3.64 6.23 9.35
N ASP A 142 -4.57 6.12 10.30
CA ASP A 142 -4.37 5.35 11.52
C ASP A 142 -4.07 3.88 11.21
N ALA A 143 -4.85 3.26 10.33
CA ALA A 143 -4.65 1.87 9.94
C ALA A 143 -3.28 1.64 9.26
N LEU A 144 -2.81 2.56 8.43
CA LEU A 144 -1.50 2.47 7.79
C LEU A 144 -0.36 2.72 8.78
N CYS A 145 -0.54 3.65 9.72
CA CYS A 145 0.42 3.91 10.79
C CYS A 145 0.58 2.70 11.71
N ASP A 146 -0.51 2.02 12.05
CA ASP A 146 -0.47 0.79 12.85
C ASP A 146 0.35 -0.31 12.15
N VAL A 147 0.13 -0.51 10.85
CA VAL A 147 0.92 -1.46 10.05
C VAL A 147 2.39 -1.02 9.99
N GLN A 148 2.65 0.27 9.73
CA GLN A 148 4.00 0.83 9.60
C GLN A 148 4.83 0.64 10.88
N GLN A 149 4.22 0.79 12.05
CA GLN A 149 4.88 0.66 13.35
C GLN A 149 5.12 -0.78 13.78
N SER A 150 4.43 -1.74 13.16
CA SER A 150 4.48 -3.16 13.54
C SER A 150 5.40 -3.98 12.64
N GLN A 151 6.62 -4.26 13.12
CA GLN A 151 7.54 -5.17 12.42
C GLN A 151 6.94 -6.58 12.21
N SER A 152 6.11 -7.04 13.13
CA SER A 152 5.44 -8.34 13.02
C SER A 152 4.40 -8.35 11.90
N LEU A 153 3.61 -7.28 11.73
CA LEU A 153 2.64 -7.17 10.64
C LEU A 153 3.34 -7.03 9.28
N LEU A 154 4.37 -6.18 9.19
CA LEU A 154 5.17 -6.05 7.97
C LEU A 154 5.84 -7.36 7.59
N GLY A 155 6.40 -8.07 8.58
CA GLY A 155 6.96 -9.41 8.38
C GLY A 155 5.93 -10.44 7.92
N ALA A 156 4.71 -10.40 8.47
CA ALA A 156 3.63 -11.27 8.02
C ALA A 156 3.21 -10.98 6.57
N CYS A 157 3.15 -9.71 6.15
CA CYS A 157 2.86 -9.34 4.78
C CYS A 157 3.93 -9.88 3.82
N LEU A 158 5.20 -9.72 4.17
CA LEU A 158 6.31 -10.27 3.38
C LEU A 158 6.28 -11.79 3.32
N ALA A 159 6.06 -12.46 4.46
CA ALA A 159 5.99 -13.92 4.54
C ALA A 159 4.83 -14.51 3.72
N GLN A 160 3.72 -13.79 3.58
CA GLN A 160 2.64 -14.24 2.69
C GLN A 160 3.09 -14.22 1.22
N ALA A 161 3.73 -13.16 0.75
CA ALA A 161 4.27 -13.10 -0.61
C ALA A 161 5.35 -14.18 -0.84
N ALA A 162 6.18 -14.45 0.17
CA ALA A 162 7.20 -15.49 0.10
C ALA A 162 6.62 -16.92 -0.09
N LYS A 163 5.45 -17.21 0.47
CA LYS A 163 4.77 -18.51 0.26
C LYS A 163 4.42 -18.76 -1.22
N HIS A 164 4.29 -17.71 -2.01
CA HIS A 164 3.97 -17.77 -3.44
C HIS A 164 5.20 -17.66 -4.33
N GLY A 165 6.40 -17.70 -3.77
CA GLY A 165 7.65 -17.76 -4.53
C GLY A 165 8.44 -16.46 -4.58
N LEU A 166 8.06 -15.43 -3.82
CA LEU A 166 8.92 -14.29 -3.59
C LEU A 166 10.09 -14.73 -2.70
N ILE A 167 11.23 -15.03 -3.30
CA ILE A 167 12.43 -15.50 -2.59
C ILE A 167 13.37 -14.31 -2.40
N TRP A 168 13.69 -14.01 -1.16
CA TRP A 168 14.79 -13.13 -0.80
C TRP A 168 15.97 -14.03 -0.45
N ASN A 169 16.99 -14.06 -1.29
CA ASN A 169 18.24 -14.71 -0.92
C ASN A 169 18.97 -13.83 0.09
N ASP A 170 19.27 -14.42 1.23
CA ASP A 170 20.10 -13.84 2.28
C ASP A 170 21.53 -13.51 1.79
#